data_55509d5ce7be4bad30759a621049938e
#
_entry.id   55509d5ce7be4bad30759a621049938e
#
_cell.length_a   1.000
_cell.length_b   1.000
_cell.length_c   1.000
_cell.angle_alpha   90.00
_cell.angle_beta   90.00
_cell.angle_gamma   90.00
#
_symmetry.space_group_name_H-M   'P 1'
#
loop_
_entity.id
_entity.type
_entity.pdbx_description
1 polymer ?
#
loop_
_entity_poly.entity_id
_entity_poly.type
_entity_poly.pdbx_seq_one_letter_code
_entity_poly.pdbx_strand_id
1 'polypeptide(L)'
;MTHAPTDLVGHSLGPYQLERLLGQGGFAWVFAGREADGTPVAVKVLKPRYAGDPQFESRFRNEAETAAHLEHPNIIHIRSVGKSGGNVYFAMDLCADSLGARIAREGPLPEADIVRLALDLTRALGFAHAQGVIHRDLKTDNVLIRSDGSAVITDFGIARAVSGYVASTGVNMTIGTPHYLSPEQAQGRPLDQRVDFYALGVTLYKAATGDVPFTSNDWFELARMHVEDPPQPLRKKRTDLSKRFERVVLKCLAKHPDDRYKSAAELLGELKEVSDKRRATVEIGAAPIGTQAQLVITGQLRRGARTPWLLIAGVGVGLLILIALVVKLMR
;
A
#
# COMPACT_ATOMS: atom_id res chain seq x y z
N MET A 1 -9.13 7.35 38.44
CA MET A 1 -7.70 7.72 38.23
C MET A 1 -7.38 7.50 36.77
N THR A 2 -7.02 8.54 36.01
CA THR A 2 -6.60 8.47 34.63
C THR A 2 -5.17 7.96 34.61
N HIS A 3 -4.98 6.65 34.39
CA HIS A 3 -3.65 6.09 34.20
C HIS A 3 -3.00 6.71 32.95
N ALA A 4 -1.75 7.13 33.07
CA ALA A 4 -0.93 7.48 31.93
C ALA A 4 -0.47 6.19 31.22
N PRO A 5 -0.22 6.19 29.90
CA PRO A 5 0.27 5.00 29.22
C PRO A 5 1.59 4.48 29.80
N THR A 6 2.40 5.36 30.38
CA THR A 6 3.67 5.03 31.07
C THR A 6 3.47 4.12 32.27
N ASP A 7 2.29 4.18 32.92
CA ASP A 7 2.00 3.39 34.14
C ASP A 7 1.86 1.88 33.82
N LEU A 8 1.65 1.52 32.56
CA LEU A 8 1.55 0.13 32.13
C LEU A 8 2.91 -0.45 31.68
N VAL A 9 3.89 0.38 31.38
CA VAL A 9 5.23 -0.08 30.97
C VAL A 9 5.92 -0.77 32.17
N GLY A 10 6.52 -1.92 31.91
CA GLY A 10 7.14 -2.75 32.95
C GLY A 10 6.16 -3.66 33.69
N HIS A 11 4.85 -3.59 33.42
CA HIS A 11 3.84 -4.44 34.04
C HIS A 11 3.38 -5.55 33.09
N SER A 12 2.85 -6.63 33.70
CA SER A 12 2.21 -7.70 32.94
C SER A 12 0.73 -7.42 32.70
N LEU A 13 0.28 -7.66 31.48
CA LEU A 13 -1.12 -7.59 31.10
C LEU A 13 -1.55 -8.97 30.53
N GLY A 14 -2.22 -9.78 31.36
CA GLY A 14 -2.41 -11.20 31.07
C GLY A 14 -1.05 -11.91 30.95
N PRO A 15 -0.79 -12.68 29.86
CA PRO A 15 0.48 -13.37 29.65
C PRO A 15 1.59 -12.48 29.05
N TYR A 16 1.33 -11.19 28.85
CA TYR A 16 2.22 -10.27 28.11
C TYR A 16 2.92 -9.31 29.06
N GLN A 17 4.26 -9.29 29.01
CA GLN A 17 5.08 -8.29 29.66
C GLN A 17 5.21 -7.06 28.76
N LEU A 18 4.68 -5.89 29.18
CA LEU A 18 4.75 -4.66 28.39
C LEU A 18 6.12 -3.97 28.56
N GLU A 19 6.81 -3.71 27.45
CA GLU A 19 8.17 -3.16 27.47
C GLU A 19 8.24 -1.66 27.16
N ARG A 20 7.53 -1.22 26.13
CA ARG A 20 7.53 0.19 25.71
C ARG A 20 6.27 0.55 24.94
N LEU A 21 5.90 1.82 24.99
CA LEU A 21 4.82 2.36 24.17
C LEU A 21 5.29 2.47 22.70
N LEU A 22 4.49 1.93 21.78
CA LEU A 22 4.70 2.03 20.31
C LEU A 22 3.91 3.20 19.71
N GLY A 23 2.68 3.42 20.20
CA GLY A 23 1.82 4.46 19.68
C GLY A 23 0.59 4.73 20.51
N GLN A 24 -0.01 5.91 20.26
CA GLN A 24 -1.23 6.35 20.93
C GLN A 24 -2.28 6.71 19.89
N GLY A 25 -3.25 5.82 19.68
CA GLY A 25 -4.44 6.12 18.88
C GLY A 25 -5.52 6.91 19.66
N GLY A 26 -6.60 7.23 19.00
CA GLY A 26 -7.76 7.90 19.63
C GLY A 26 -8.33 7.11 20.81
N PHE A 27 -8.55 5.81 20.63
CA PHE A 27 -9.25 4.93 21.57
C PHE A 27 -8.33 3.98 22.35
N ALA A 28 -7.15 3.69 21.83
CA ALA A 28 -6.25 2.68 22.38
C ALA A 28 -4.80 3.16 22.42
N TRP A 29 -4.01 2.50 23.26
CA TRP A 29 -2.56 2.51 23.24
C TRP A 29 -2.04 1.23 22.63
N VAL A 30 -0.87 1.27 22.01
CA VAL A 30 -0.18 0.09 21.48
C VAL A 30 1.19 0.00 22.12
N PHE A 31 1.48 -1.14 22.73
CA PHE A 31 2.76 -1.42 23.40
C PHE A 31 3.51 -2.53 22.66
N ALA A 32 4.83 -2.45 22.62
CA ALA A 32 5.66 -3.62 22.44
C ALA A 32 5.71 -4.40 23.75
N GLY A 33 5.72 -5.72 23.64
CA GLY A 33 5.84 -6.61 24.79
C GLY A 33 6.35 -7.97 24.37
N ARG A 34 6.37 -8.90 25.34
CA ARG A 34 6.78 -10.28 25.13
C ARG A 34 5.81 -11.23 25.80
N GLU A 35 5.69 -12.41 25.18
CA GLU A 35 5.10 -13.59 25.84
C GLU A 35 6.09 -14.20 26.85
N ALA A 36 5.62 -15.15 27.66
CA ALA A 36 6.45 -15.81 28.67
C ALA A 36 7.64 -16.58 28.07
N ASP A 37 7.55 -17.04 26.83
CA ASP A 37 8.62 -17.70 26.09
C ASP A 37 9.60 -16.71 25.41
N GLY A 38 9.40 -15.40 25.59
CA GLY A 38 10.21 -14.34 25.00
C GLY A 38 9.77 -13.90 23.61
N THR A 39 8.73 -14.50 23.02
CA THR A 39 8.21 -14.12 21.70
C THR A 39 7.74 -12.66 21.70
N PRO A 40 8.24 -11.80 20.79
CA PRO A 40 7.84 -10.41 20.72
C PRO A 40 6.42 -10.25 20.17
N VAL A 41 5.63 -9.35 20.81
CA VAL A 41 4.25 -9.06 20.45
C VAL A 41 3.95 -7.57 20.48
N ALA A 42 2.92 -7.13 19.78
CA ALA A 42 2.29 -5.85 19.97
C ALA A 42 0.99 -6.04 20.77
N VAL A 43 0.79 -5.26 21.81
CA VAL A 43 -0.40 -5.33 22.68
C VAL A 43 -1.16 -4.01 22.56
N LYS A 44 -2.36 -4.07 21.98
CA LYS A 44 -3.28 -2.93 21.86
C LYS A 44 -4.22 -2.92 23.07
N VAL A 45 -4.24 -1.82 23.81
CA VAL A 45 -4.96 -1.67 25.08
C VAL A 45 -5.96 -0.56 24.96
N LEU A 46 -7.23 -0.82 25.27
CA LEU A 46 -8.30 0.19 25.30
C LEU A 46 -7.99 1.22 26.38
N LYS A 47 -8.06 2.51 26.04
CA LYS A 47 -7.79 3.58 27.03
C LYS A 47 -8.79 3.55 28.18
N PRO A 48 -8.36 3.82 29.45
CA PRO A 48 -9.20 3.73 30.62
C PRO A 48 -10.50 4.55 30.55
N ARG A 49 -10.47 5.69 29.87
CA ARG A 49 -11.67 6.55 29.70
C ARG A 49 -12.79 5.89 28.88
N TYR A 50 -12.48 4.82 28.14
CA TYR A 50 -13.43 4.03 27.36
C TYR A 50 -13.65 2.62 27.95
N ALA A 51 -12.78 2.20 28.88
CA ALA A 51 -12.94 0.97 29.61
C ALA A 51 -14.11 1.12 30.61
N GLY A 52 -15.02 0.17 30.60
CA GLY A 52 -16.27 0.25 31.39
C GLY A 52 -17.48 0.76 30.62
N ASP A 53 -17.29 1.33 29.41
CA ASP A 53 -18.40 1.53 28.48
C ASP A 53 -18.58 0.27 27.62
N PRO A 54 -19.71 -0.46 27.78
CA PRO A 54 -19.93 -1.73 27.08
C PRO A 54 -19.90 -1.59 25.55
N GLN A 55 -20.27 -0.44 25.00
CA GLN A 55 -20.27 -0.22 23.57
C GLN A 55 -18.85 -0.12 23.01
N PHE A 56 -17.94 0.60 23.72
CA PHE A 56 -16.54 0.71 23.30
C PHE A 56 -15.80 -0.61 23.51
N GLU A 57 -16.03 -1.31 24.62
CA GLU A 57 -15.43 -2.63 24.85
C GLU A 57 -15.87 -3.65 23.80
N SER A 58 -17.18 -3.69 23.46
CA SER A 58 -17.70 -4.60 22.45
C SER A 58 -17.09 -4.32 21.08
N ARG A 59 -17.02 -3.05 20.67
CA ARG A 59 -16.40 -2.66 19.38
C ARG A 59 -14.93 -3.04 19.30
N PHE A 60 -14.19 -2.78 20.39
CA PHE A 60 -12.77 -3.11 20.47
C PHE A 60 -12.52 -4.62 20.37
N ARG A 61 -13.38 -5.45 20.99
CA ARG A 61 -13.34 -6.90 20.88
C ARG A 61 -13.72 -7.38 19.49
N ASN A 62 -14.82 -6.86 18.92
CA ASN A 62 -15.29 -7.25 17.58
C ASN A 62 -14.25 -6.92 16.50
N GLU A 63 -13.49 -5.82 16.63
CA GLU A 63 -12.37 -5.49 15.76
C GLU A 63 -11.32 -6.61 15.78
N ALA A 64 -10.90 -7.01 16.98
CA ALA A 64 -9.92 -8.07 17.15
C ALA A 64 -10.44 -9.44 16.70
N GLU A 65 -11.67 -9.78 17.05
CA GLU A 65 -12.33 -11.05 16.65
C GLU A 65 -12.49 -11.15 15.14
N THR A 66 -12.90 -10.07 14.48
CA THR A 66 -12.98 -10.06 13.00
C THR A 66 -11.61 -10.25 12.36
N ALA A 67 -10.59 -9.54 12.85
CA ALA A 67 -9.23 -9.71 12.34
C ALA A 67 -8.70 -11.12 12.61
N ALA A 68 -9.05 -11.73 13.75
CA ALA A 68 -8.64 -13.10 14.11
C ALA A 68 -9.20 -14.18 13.15
N HIS A 69 -10.35 -13.93 12.52
CA HIS A 69 -10.94 -14.84 11.51
C HIS A 69 -10.33 -14.67 10.11
N LEU A 70 -9.52 -13.63 9.90
CA LEU A 70 -8.92 -13.34 8.61
C LEU A 70 -7.47 -13.89 8.54
N GLU A 71 -7.34 -15.20 8.34
CA GLU A 71 -6.03 -15.86 8.21
C GLU A 71 -5.42 -15.62 6.83
N HIS A 72 -4.55 -14.61 6.71
CA HIS A 72 -3.88 -14.26 5.46
C HIS A 72 -2.48 -13.69 5.73
N PRO A 73 -1.43 -13.99 4.94
CA PRO A 73 -0.06 -13.53 5.18
C PRO A 73 0.09 -12.00 5.22
N ASN A 74 -0.78 -11.26 4.56
CA ASN A 74 -0.75 -9.79 4.54
C ASN A 74 -1.87 -9.16 5.41
N ILE A 75 -2.44 -9.89 6.35
CA ILE A 75 -3.32 -9.40 7.43
C ILE A 75 -2.63 -9.69 8.76
N ILE A 76 -2.74 -8.75 9.71
CA ILE A 76 -2.12 -8.91 11.02
C ILE A 76 -2.73 -10.12 11.75
N HIS A 77 -1.88 -10.98 12.27
CA HIS A 77 -2.35 -12.11 13.06
C HIS A 77 -2.67 -11.66 14.49
N ILE A 78 -3.90 -11.91 14.93
CA ILE A 78 -4.34 -11.68 16.31
C ILE A 78 -4.05 -12.95 17.13
N ARG A 79 -3.23 -12.80 18.16
CA ARG A 79 -2.82 -13.91 19.04
C ARG A 79 -3.83 -14.21 20.12
N SER A 80 -4.36 -13.17 20.76
CA SER A 80 -5.37 -13.30 21.80
C SER A 80 -6.13 -12.01 22.02
N VAL A 81 -7.33 -12.14 22.61
CA VAL A 81 -8.16 -11.05 23.12
C VAL A 81 -8.40 -11.31 24.60
N GLY A 82 -8.26 -10.32 25.46
CA GLY A 82 -8.40 -10.52 26.90
C GLY A 82 -8.81 -9.28 27.70
N LYS A 83 -9.04 -9.51 29.00
CA LYS A 83 -9.23 -8.46 30.01
C LYS A 83 -8.41 -8.81 31.26
N SER A 84 -7.58 -7.89 31.73
CA SER A 84 -6.74 -8.09 32.91
C SER A 84 -6.62 -6.77 33.67
N GLY A 85 -6.79 -6.80 35.00
CA GLY A 85 -6.70 -5.61 35.84
C GLY A 85 -7.66 -4.47 35.43
N GLY A 86 -8.82 -4.81 34.84
CA GLY A 86 -9.77 -3.83 34.31
C GLY A 86 -9.46 -3.32 32.91
N ASN A 87 -8.26 -3.62 32.36
CA ASN A 87 -7.87 -3.23 31.02
C ASN A 87 -8.32 -4.28 29.99
N VAL A 88 -9.01 -3.84 28.94
CA VAL A 88 -9.34 -4.67 27.77
C VAL A 88 -8.22 -4.54 26.75
N TYR A 89 -7.73 -5.65 26.24
CA TYR A 89 -6.61 -5.68 25.31
C TYR A 89 -6.75 -6.79 24.27
N PHE A 90 -5.99 -6.67 23.19
CA PHE A 90 -5.64 -7.80 22.33
C PHE A 90 -4.17 -7.75 21.95
N ALA A 91 -3.60 -8.93 21.75
CA ALA A 91 -2.22 -9.09 21.32
C ALA A 91 -2.18 -9.53 19.85
N MET A 92 -1.15 -9.06 19.15
CA MET A 92 -0.94 -9.33 17.73
C MET A 92 0.56 -9.43 17.41
N ASP A 93 0.90 -9.88 16.23
CA ASP A 93 2.28 -9.92 15.79
C ASP A 93 2.91 -8.52 15.83
N LEU A 94 4.16 -8.46 16.30
CA LEU A 94 4.94 -7.23 16.28
C LEU A 94 5.56 -7.04 14.89
N CYS A 95 5.26 -5.93 14.25
CA CYS A 95 5.90 -5.52 13.00
C CYS A 95 7.03 -4.51 13.27
N ALA A 96 7.96 -4.41 12.33
CA ALA A 96 9.13 -3.55 12.47
C ALA A 96 8.77 -2.05 12.46
N ASP A 97 7.82 -1.66 11.61
CA ASP A 97 7.44 -0.26 11.40
C ASP A 97 6.03 -0.13 10.81
N SER A 98 5.50 1.09 10.72
CA SER A 98 4.35 1.40 9.89
C SER A 98 4.80 2.09 8.59
N LEU A 99 3.98 1.96 7.53
CA LEU A 99 4.23 2.67 6.27
C LEU A 99 4.26 4.19 6.49
N GLY A 100 3.40 4.70 7.39
CA GLY A 100 3.38 6.12 7.74
C GLY A 100 4.68 6.59 8.37
N ALA A 101 5.21 5.86 9.35
CA ALA A 101 6.48 6.16 10.00
C ALA A 101 7.66 6.02 9.03
N ARG A 102 7.63 5.00 8.16
CA ARG A 102 8.65 4.82 7.11
C ARG A 102 8.68 6.01 6.14
N ILE A 103 7.52 6.46 5.65
CA ILE A 103 7.44 7.63 4.76
C ILE A 103 7.92 8.90 5.48
N ALA A 104 7.56 9.09 6.75
CA ALA A 104 8.00 10.25 7.52
C ALA A 104 9.53 10.29 7.71
N ARG A 105 10.17 9.13 7.85
CA ARG A 105 11.62 8.99 8.05
C ARG A 105 12.41 9.04 6.74
N GLU A 106 11.93 8.35 5.69
CA GLU A 106 12.68 8.10 4.45
C GLU A 106 12.23 8.99 3.29
N GLY A 107 11.07 9.67 3.44
CA GLY A 107 10.41 10.39 2.34
C GLY A 107 9.66 9.46 1.38
N PRO A 108 9.34 9.95 0.17
CA PRO A 108 8.65 9.18 -0.85
C PRO A 108 9.42 7.92 -1.25
N LEU A 109 8.71 6.79 -1.36
CA LEU A 109 9.32 5.50 -1.66
C LEU A 109 9.58 5.31 -3.16
N PRO A 110 10.54 4.43 -3.53
CA PRO A 110 10.72 3.99 -4.92
C PRO A 110 9.48 3.27 -5.46
N GLU A 111 9.13 3.48 -6.74
CA GLU A 111 7.96 2.84 -7.37
C GLU A 111 7.94 1.32 -7.22
N ALA A 112 9.11 0.65 -7.30
CA ALA A 112 9.20 -0.81 -7.14
C ALA A 112 8.71 -1.28 -5.77
N ASP A 113 9.08 -0.55 -4.70
CA ASP A 113 8.66 -0.86 -3.35
C ASP A 113 7.16 -0.61 -3.17
N ILE A 114 6.67 0.51 -3.72
CA ILE A 114 5.24 0.85 -3.68
C ILE A 114 4.40 -0.21 -4.39
N VAL A 115 4.82 -0.67 -5.56
CA VAL A 115 4.11 -1.71 -6.32
C VAL A 115 4.10 -3.04 -5.56
N ARG A 116 5.21 -3.41 -4.91
CA ARG A 116 5.27 -4.61 -4.05
C ARG A 116 4.28 -4.51 -2.89
N LEU A 117 4.31 -3.39 -2.16
CA LEU A 117 3.35 -3.11 -1.08
C LEU A 117 1.90 -3.13 -1.60
N ALA A 118 1.63 -2.50 -2.75
CA ALA A 118 0.31 -2.47 -3.35
C ALA A 118 -0.22 -3.87 -3.69
N LEU A 119 0.65 -4.76 -4.18
CA LEU A 119 0.30 -6.16 -4.45
C LEU A 119 -0.09 -6.90 -3.16
N ASP A 120 0.68 -6.72 -2.09
CA ASP A 120 0.41 -7.35 -0.79
C ASP A 120 -0.92 -6.84 -0.20
N LEU A 121 -1.11 -5.53 -0.17
CA LEU A 121 -2.34 -4.91 0.34
C LEU A 121 -3.57 -5.31 -0.48
N THR A 122 -3.44 -5.38 -1.81
CA THR A 122 -4.56 -5.77 -2.68
C THR A 122 -4.95 -7.23 -2.48
N ARG A 123 -3.98 -8.14 -2.22
CA ARG A 123 -4.28 -9.55 -1.86
C ARG A 123 -5.03 -9.63 -0.55
N ALA A 124 -4.57 -8.90 0.48
CA ALA A 124 -5.22 -8.85 1.79
C ALA A 124 -6.66 -8.32 1.70
N LEU A 125 -6.86 -7.20 1.00
CA LEU A 125 -8.20 -6.66 0.77
C LEU A 125 -9.09 -7.63 0.01
N GLY A 126 -8.59 -8.26 -1.05
CA GLY A 126 -9.34 -9.25 -1.81
C GLY A 126 -9.78 -10.44 -0.99
N PHE A 127 -8.92 -10.92 -0.09
CA PHE A 127 -9.26 -12.00 0.85
C PHE A 127 -10.35 -11.56 1.84
N ALA A 128 -10.20 -10.39 2.46
CA ALA A 128 -11.20 -9.85 3.40
C ALA A 128 -12.55 -9.63 2.71
N HIS A 129 -12.57 -9.05 1.51
CA HIS A 129 -13.78 -8.82 0.72
C HIS A 129 -14.51 -10.11 0.36
N ALA A 130 -13.77 -11.19 0.06
CA ALA A 130 -14.36 -12.52 -0.19
C ALA A 130 -15.04 -13.10 1.06
N GLN A 131 -14.63 -12.67 2.27
CA GLN A 131 -15.25 -13.00 3.56
C GLN A 131 -16.34 -12.00 3.97
N GLY A 132 -16.73 -11.07 3.09
CA GLY A 132 -17.71 -10.03 3.38
C GLY A 132 -17.21 -8.90 4.28
N VAL A 133 -15.90 -8.83 4.56
CA VAL A 133 -15.31 -7.84 5.44
C VAL A 133 -14.72 -6.69 4.62
N ILE A 134 -15.15 -5.46 4.91
CA ILE A 134 -14.63 -4.21 4.31
C ILE A 134 -13.81 -3.50 5.39
N HIS A 135 -12.61 -3.03 5.05
CA HIS A 135 -11.69 -2.40 6.02
C HIS A 135 -12.15 -1.02 6.48
N ARG A 136 -12.58 -0.15 5.57
CA ARG A 136 -13.17 1.19 5.79
C ARG A 136 -12.27 2.26 6.41
N ASP A 137 -11.09 1.92 6.90
CA ASP A 137 -10.10 2.85 7.51
C ASP A 137 -8.66 2.55 7.06
N LEU A 138 -8.47 2.12 5.80
CA LEU A 138 -7.12 1.88 5.28
C LEU A 138 -6.37 3.21 5.18
N LYS A 139 -5.17 3.27 5.76
CA LYS A 139 -4.26 4.42 5.75
C LYS A 139 -2.84 3.97 6.00
N THR A 140 -1.87 4.84 5.81
CA THR A 140 -0.45 4.50 5.99
C THR A 140 -0.11 4.03 7.39
N ASP A 141 -0.83 4.49 8.42
CA ASP A 141 -0.61 4.07 9.81
C ASP A 141 -1.15 2.67 10.09
N ASN A 142 -2.16 2.21 9.34
CA ASN A 142 -2.76 0.88 9.43
C ASN A 142 -2.12 -0.12 8.45
N VAL A 143 -1.06 0.28 7.75
CA VAL A 143 -0.19 -0.58 6.95
C VAL A 143 1.12 -0.76 7.71
N LEU A 144 1.35 -1.97 8.22
CA LEU A 144 2.58 -2.33 8.92
C LEU A 144 3.55 -3.01 7.97
N ILE A 145 4.84 -2.88 8.25
CA ILE A 145 5.93 -3.45 7.46
C ILE A 145 6.66 -4.47 8.34
N ARG A 146 6.75 -5.73 7.87
CA ARG A 146 7.55 -6.77 8.51
C ARG A 146 9.04 -6.59 8.22
N SER A 147 9.87 -7.31 8.95
CA SER A 147 11.34 -7.28 8.77
C SER A 147 11.79 -7.76 7.38
N ASP A 148 11.01 -8.60 6.71
CA ASP A 148 11.25 -9.06 5.33
C ASP A 148 10.79 -8.04 4.27
N GLY A 149 10.21 -6.91 4.70
CA GLY A 149 9.68 -5.85 3.86
C GLY A 149 8.29 -6.11 3.30
N SER A 150 7.60 -7.19 3.69
CA SER A 150 6.20 -7.45 3.32
C SER A 150 5.25 -6.50 4.05
N ALA A 151 4.16 -6.11 3.37
CA ALA A 151 3.12 -5.27 3.96
C ALA A 151 2.03 -6.11 4.61
N VAL A 152 1.51 -5.61 5.74
CA VAL A 152 0.44 -6.23 6.51
C VAL A 152 -0.60 -5.17 6.86
N ILE A 153 -1.87 -5.46 6.63
CA ILE A 153 -2.99 -4.61 7.05
C ILE A 153 -3.35 -4.92 8.51
N THR A 154 -3.52 -3.87 9.31
CA THR A 154 -4.03 -3.95 10.68
C THR A 154 -5.25 -3.05 10.86
N ASP A 155 -5.96 -3.18 11.98
CA ASP A 155 -7.06 -2.30 12.38
C ASP A 155 -8.22 -2.29 11.36
N PHE A 156 -8.79 -3.48 11.10
CA PHE A 156 -10.01 -3.60 10.30
C PHE A 156 -11.15 -2.81 10.96
N GLY A 157 -11.46 -1.65 10.35
CA GLY A 157 -12.24 -0.54 10.94
C GLY A 157 -13.72 -0.80 11.19
N ILE A 158 -14.05 -1.85 11.95
CA ILE A 158 -15.42 -2.13 12.41
C ILE A 158 -15.95 -1.00 13.30
N ALA A 159 -15.04 -0.30 14.00
CA ALA A 159 -15.37 0.86 14.85
C ALA A 159 -16.03 2.02 14.07
N ARG A 160 -15.77 2.14 12.76
CA ARG A 160 -16.33 3.21 11.90
C ARG A 160 -17.72 2.93 11.32
N ALA A 161 -18.25 1.71 11.41
CA ALA A 161 -19.64 1.43 11.03
C ALA A 161 -20.69 2.25 11.81
N VAL A 162 -20.22 3.02 12.81
CA VAL A 162 -21.05 3.83 13.73
C VAL A 162 -20.82 5.34 13.55
N SER A 163 -20.14 5.80 12.51
CA SER A 163 -19.97 7.24 12.22
C SER A 163 -21.30 7.98 12.04
N GLY A 164 -22.40 7.28 11.74
CA GLY A 164 -23.75 7.84 11.79
C GLY A 164 -24.21 8.26 13.20
N TYR A 165 -23.63 7.69 14.27
CA TYR A 165 -23.98 8.04 15.64
C TYR A 165 -23.19 9.26 16.16
N VAL A 166 -21.97 9.46 15.66
CA VAL A 166 -21.11 10.58 16.09
C VAL A 166 -21.61 11.93 15.56
N ALA A 167 -22.20 11.95 14.38
CA ALA A 167 -22.84 13.16 13.82
C ALA A 167 -24.06 13.63 14.65
N SER A 168 -24.69 12.73 15.41
CA SER A 168 -25.90 13.04 16.20
C SER A 168 -25.63 13.41 17.64
N THR A 169 -24.44 13.14 18.20
CA THR A 169 -24.18 13.33 19.65
C THR A 169 -23.37 14.58 20.01
N GLY A 170 -22.98 15.41 19.03
CA GLY A 170 -22.29 16.70 19.31
C GLY A 170 -20.96 16.60 20.06
N VAL A 171 -20.45 15.37 20.28
CA VAL A 171 -19.15 15.17 20.92
C VAL A 171 -18.07 15.46 19.89
N ASN A 172 -17.15 16.37 20.19
CA ASN A 172 -15.91 16.64 19.45
C ASN A 172 -14.99 15.38 19.48
N MET A 173 -15.47 14.27 18.92
CA MET A 173 -14.63 13.12 18.68
C MET A 173 -13.75 13.42 17.49
N THR A 174 -12.45 13.33 17.69
CA THR A 174 -11.46 13.35 16.63
C THR A 174 -11.79 12.18 15.68
N ILE A 175 -12.66 12.46 14.69
CA ILE A 175 -12.91 11.55 13.59
C ILE A 175 -11.54 11.29 13.01
N GLY A 176 -11.13 10.02 12.94
CA GLY A 176 -9.82 9.63 12.44
C GLY A 176 -9.51 10.33 11.13
N THR A 177 -8.24 10.50 10.84
CA THR A 177 -7.66 11.35 9.78
C THR A 177 -8.52 11.36 8.49
N PRO A 178 -9.26 12.44 8.18
CA PRO A 178 -10.23 12.45 7.08
C PRO A 178 -9.59 12.42 5.69
N HIS A 179 -8.24 12.47 5.62
CA HIS A 179 -7.46 12.47 4.39
C HIS A 179 -7.55 11.20 3.53
N TYR A 180 -8.14 10.11 4.07
CA TYR A 180 -8.31 8.82 3.36
C TYR A 180 -9.77 8.49 3.08
N LEU A 181 -10.67 9.44 3.39
CA LEU A 181 -12.12 9.27 3.28
C LEU A 181 -12.53 9.14 1.81
N SER A 182 -13.31 8.11 1.46
CA SER A 182 -13.86 8.01 0.12
C SER A 182 -15.03 8.99 -0.08
N PRO A 183 -15.32 9.40 -1.33
CA PRO A 183 -16.45 10.29 -1.63
C PRO A 183 -17.79 9.81 -1.04
N GLU A 184 -18.08 8.51 -1.16
CA GLU A 184 -19.31 7.91 -0.64
C GLU A 184 -19.35 7.88 0.90
N GLN A 185 -18.18 7.71 1.56
CA GLN A 185 -18.09 7.86 3.02
C GLN A 185 -18.34 9.31 3.46
N ALA A 186 -17.78 10.29 2.74
CA ALA A 186 -17.98 11.71 3.01
C ALA A 186 -19.45 12.11 2.86
N GLN A 187 -20.17 11.48 1.94
CA GLN A 187 -21.58 11.74 1.66
C GLN A 187 -22.56 10.87 2.45
N GLY A 188 -22.06 9.95 3.30
CA GLY A 188 -22.92 9.03 4.06
C GLY A 188 -23.72 8.07 3.18
N ARG A 189 -23.24 7.76 1.96
CA ARG A 189 -23.87 6.82 1.03
C ARG A 189 -23.62 5.37 1.43
N PRO A 190 -24.40 4.40 0.92
CA PRO A 190 -24.08 2.98 1.09
C PRO A 190 -22.67 2.64 0.63
N LEU A 191 -22.00 1.83 1.43
CA LEU A 191 -20.59 1.48 1.22
C LEU A 191 -20.46 0.05 0.74
N ASP A 192 -19.57 -0.17 -0.24
CA ASP A 192 -19.11 -1.48 -0.65
C ASP A 192 -17.57 -1.58 -0.61
N GLN A 193 -17.00 -2.69 -1.06
CA GLN A 193 -15.56 -2.95 -1.05
C GLN A 193 -14.71 -1.89 -1.76
N ARG A 194 -15.29 -1.10 -2.66
CA ARG A 194 -14.57 -0.10 -3.46
C ARG A 194 -14.14 1.13 -2.66
N VAL A 195 -14.65 1.30 -1.44
CA VAL A 195 -14.12 2.31 -0.49
C VAL A 195 -12.67 2.02 -0.12
N ASP A 196 -12.32 0.73 0.01
CA ASP A 196 -10.96 0.32 0.35
C ASP A 196 -9.98 0.53 -0.82
N PHE A 197 -10.44 0.40 -2.07
CA PHE A 197 -9.62 0.73 -3.24
C PHE A 197 -9.34 2.24 -3.35
N TYR A 198 -10.31 3.09 -2.97
CA TYR A 198 -10.08 4.53 -2.88
C TYR A 198 -9.04 4.85 -1.80
N ALA A 199 -9.21 4.32 -0.61
CA ALA A 199 -8.27 4.50 0.51
C ALA A 199 -6.87 3.94 0.19
N LEU A 200 -6.79 2.81 -0.54
CA LEU A 200 -5.55 2.29 -1.10
C LEU A 200 -4.92 3.29 -2.08
N GLY A 201 -5.71 3.88 -2.97
CA GLY A 201 -5.25 4.94 -3.88
C GLY A 201 -4.62 6.11 -3.14
N VAL A 202 -5.24 6.60 -2.06
CA VAL A 202 -4.67 7.65 -1.19
C VAL A 202 -3.37 7.18 -0.54
N THR A 203 -3.34 5.94 -0.03
CA THR A 203 -2.17 5.34 0.61
C THR A 203 -0.98 5.26 -0.38
N LEU A 204 -1.22 4.79 -1.60
CA LEU A 204 -0.20 4.71 -2.65
C LEU A 204 0.24 6.08 -3.15
N TYR A 205 -0.69 7.04 -3.23
CA TYR A 205 -0.37 8.42 -3.57
C TYR A 205 0.61 9.00 -2.54
N LYS A 206 0.30 8.86 -1.24
CA LYS A 206 1.19 9.32 -0.16
C LYS A 206 2.53 8.59 -0.17
N ALA A 207 2.54 7.27 -0.39
CA ALA A 207 3.79 6.52 -0.50
C ALA A 207 4.67 7.00 -1.65
N ALA A 208 4.06 7.44 -2.76
CA ALA A 208 4.76 7.90 -3.95
C ALA A 208 5.23 9.35 -3.88
N THR A 209 4.50 10.24 -3.19
CA THR A 209 4.75 11.68 -3.22
C THR A 209 5.17 12.27 -1.86
N GLY A 210 5.01 11.52 -0.76
CA GLY A 210 5.17 12.00 0.61
C GLY A 210 3.90 12.68 1.16
N ASP A 211 3.01 13.13 0.29
CA ASP A 211 1.80 13.89 0.63
C ASP A 211 0.53 13.12 0.28
N VAL A 212 -0.57 13.44 0.95
CA VAL A 212 -1.92 13.00 0.55
C VAL A 212 -2.43 13.84 -0.62
N PRO A 213 -3.40 13.33 -1.43
CA PRO A 213 -3.91 14.06 -2.59
C PRO A 213 -4.65 15.36 -2.24
N PHE A 214 -5.26 15.43 -1.06
CA PHE A 214 -6.05 16.57 -0.58
C PHE A 214 -5.69 16.90 0.86
N THR A 215 -5.60 18.22 1.17
CA THR A 215 -5.31 18.74 2.50
C THR A 215 -6.13 19.98 2.77
N SER A 216 -6.76 20.05 3.92
CA SER A 216 -7.39 21.26 4.46
C SER A 216 -7.42 21.18 5.98
N ASN A 217 -7.39 22.33 6.65
CA ASN A 217 -7.64 22.41 8.08
C ASN A 217 -9.14 22.36 8.41
N ASP A 218 -9.99 22.65 7.43
CA ASP A 218 -11.44 22.52 7.54
C ASP A 218 -11.89 21.13 7.08
N TRP A 219 -12.64 20.45 7.94
CA TRP A 219 -13.12 19.10 7.65
C TRP A 219 -14.12 19.06 6.48
N PHE A 220 -15.02 20.05 6.40
CA PHE A 220 -16.03 20.10 5.34
C PHE A 220 -15.37 20.38 3.99
N GLU A 221 -14.39 21.28 3.97
CA GLU A 221 -13.61 21.56 2.77
C GLU A 221 -12.82 20.33 2.31
N LEU A 222 -12.17 19.61 3.23
CA LEU A 222 -11.46 18.38 2.90
C LEU A 222 -12.41 17.30 2.37
N ALA A 223 -13.59 17.14 2.99
CA ALA A 223 -14.62 16.23 2.52
C ALA A 223 -15.11 16.62 1.10
N ARG A 224 -15.36 17.91 0.85
CA ARG A 224 -15.70 18.45 -0.48
C ARG A 224 -14.63 18.10 -1.52
N MET A 225 -13.34 18.32 -1.20
CA MET A 225 -12.23 17.98 -2.11
C MET A 225 -12.21 16.49 -2.47
N HIS A 226 -12.49 15.61 -1.50
CA HIS A 226 -12.61 14.19 -1.76
C HIS A 226 -13.77 13.87 -2.71
N VAL A 227 -14.88 14.60 -2.62
CA VAL A 227 -16.07 14.41 -3.46
C VAL A 227 -15.91 14.99 -4.85
N GLU A 228 -15.35 16.21 -4.97
CA GLU A 228 -15.44 17.03 -6.18
C GLU A 228 -14.11 17.23 -6.90
N ASP A 229 -13.02 17.50 -6.17
CA ASP A 229 -11.78 17.97 -6.78
C ASP A 229 -10.98 16.80 -7.38
N PRO A 230 -10.43 16.95 -8.61
CA PRO A 230 -9.54 15.94 -9.15
C PRO A 230 -8.20 15.92 -8.39
N PRO A 231 -7.63 14.76 -8.09
CA PRO A 231 -6.31 14.69 -7.48
C PRO A 231 -5.25 15.19 -8.45
N GLN A 232 -4.22 15.87 -7.92
CA GLN A 232 -3.07 16.25 -8.73
C GLN A 232 -2.38 14.98 -9.27
N PRO A 233 -2.09 14.87 -10.59
CA PRO A 233 -1.33 13.76 -11.13
C PRO A 233 0.02 13.58 -10.43
N LEU A 234 0.37 12.34 -10.06
CA LEU A 234 1.59 12.01 -9.31
C LEU A 234 2.84 12.48 -10.05
N ARG A 235 2.87 12.34 -11.37
CA ARG A 235 4.01 12.70 -12.22
C ARG A 235 4.26 14.21 -12.34
N LYS A 236 3.33 15.04 -11.86
CA LYS A 236 3.62 16.48 -11.66
C LYS A 236 4.56 16.73 -10.48
N LYS A 237 4.56 15.82 -9.47
CA LYS A 237 5.47 15.86 -8.32
C LYS A 237 6.70 14.96 -8.50
N ARG A 238 6.55 13.81 -9.17
CA ARG A 238 7.54 12.74 -9.32
C ARG A 238 7.59 12.26 -10.78
N THR A 239 8.43 12.89 -11.60
CA THR A 239 8.55 12.59 -13.05
C THR A 239 9.12 11.20 -13.34
N ASP A 240 9.82 10.59 -12.38
CA ASP A 240 10.41 9.26 -12.43
C ASP A 240 9.38 8.12 -12.32
N LEU A 241 8.16 8.41 -11.89
CA LEU A 241 7.09 7.43 -11.83
C LEU A 241 6.60 7.05 -13.24
N SER A 242 6.29 5.77 -13.45
CA SER A 242 5.74 5.29 -14.72
C SER A 242 4.31 5.84 -14.95
N LYS A 243 3.98 6.14 -16.21
CA LYS A 243 2.61 6.54 -16.60
C LYS A 243 1.58 5.48 -16.22
N ARG A 244 1.99 4.20 -16.17
CA ARG A 244 1.09 3.10 -15.86
C ARG A 244 0.78 3.08 -14.36
N PHE A 245 1.79 3.22 -13.50
CA PHE A 245 1.58 3.33 -12.05
C PHE A 245 0.67 4.52 -11.70
N GLU A 246 0.97 5.71 -12.25
CA GLU A 246 0.11 6.87 -12.08
C GLU A 246 -1.35 6.59 -12.45
N ARG A 247 -1.60 5.95 -13.59
CA ARG A 247 -2.95 5.58 -14.04
C ARG A 247 -3.64 4.64 -13.06
N VAL A 248 -2.93 3.64 -12.51
CA VAL A 248 -3.48 2.73 -11.50
C VAL A 248 -3.94 3.50 -10.26
N VAL A 249 -3.07 4.38 -9.73
CA VAL A 249 -3.40 5.17 -8.55
C VAL A 249 -4.57 6.13 -8.82
N LEU A 250 -4.56 6.83 -9.94
CA LEU A 250 -5.64 7.76 -10.31
C LEU A 250 -6.98 7.04 -10.55
N LYS A 251 -6.97 5.82 -11.10
CA LYS A 251 -8.19 4.99 -11.22
C LYS A 251 -8.73 4.58 -9.85
N CYS A 252 -7.88 4.25 -8.88
CA CYS A 252 -8.32 4.04 -7.49
C CYS A 252 -8.98 5.30 -6.91
N LEU A 253 -8.46 6.49 -7.23
CA LEU A 253 -8.94 7.78 -6.75
C LEU A 253 -10.13 8.36 -7.53
N ALA A 254 -10.71 7.61 -8.47
CA ALA A 254 -11.91 8.04 -9.19
C ALA A 254 -13.05 8.34 -8.21
N LYS A 255 -13.81 9.41 -8.49
CA LYS A 255 -14.85 9.91 -7.59
C LYS A 255 -16.03 8.96 -7.52
N HIS A 256 -16.52 8.53 -8.69
CA HIS A 256 -17.59 7.54 -8.74
C HIS A 256 -17.03 6.14 -8.51
N PRO A 257 -17.63 5.31 -7.63
CA PRO A 257 -17.16 3.95 -7.38
C PRO A 257 -17.09 3.07 -8.64
N ASP A 258 -18.00 3.27 -9.61
CA ASP A 258 -18.05 2.48 -10.85
C ASP A 258 -16.87 2.75 -11.79
N ASP A 259 -16.20 3.90 -11.63
CA ASP A 259 -15.00 4.27 -12.40
C ASP A 259 -13.71 3.68 -11.79
N ARG A 260 -13.81 3.09 -10.59
CA ARG A 260 -12.70 2.40 -9.91
C ARG A 260 -12.59 0.95 -10.38
N TYR A 261 -11.68 0.21 -9.76
CA TYR A 261 -11.59 -1.23 -9.91
C TYR A 261 -12.81 -1.91 -9.28
N LYS A 262 -13.38 -2.89 -9.99
CA LYS A 262 -14.58 -3.63 -9.52
C LYS A 262 -14.23 -4.70 -8.50
N SER A 263 -12.99 -5.21 -8.54
CA SER A 263 -12.50 -6.25 -7.65
C SER A 263 -11.00 -6.14 -7.42
N ALA A 264 -10.52 -6.78 -6.35
CA ALA A 264 -9.09 -6.93 -6.08
C ALA A 264 -8.38 -7.69 -7.22
N ALA A 265 -9.04 -8.64 -7.87
CA ALA A 265 -8.47 -9.40 -8.98
C ALA A 265 -8.14 -8.48 -10.18
N GLU A 266 -9.04 -7.55 -10.53
CA GLU A 266 -8.82 -6.56 -11.59
C GLU A 266 -7.60 -5.66 -11.25
N LEU A 267 -7.56 -5.13 -10.02
CA LEU A 267 -6.45 -4.28 -9.56
C LEU A 267 -5.12 -5.05 -9.54
N LEU A 268 -5.11 -6.30 -9.06
CA LEU A 268 -3.92 -7.15 -9.06
C LEU A 268 -3.38 -7.39 -10.48
N GLY A 269 -4.24 -7.55 -11.47
CA GLY A 269 -3.85 -7.69 -12.88
C GLY A 269 -3.06 -6.47 -13.36
N GLU A 270 -3.57 -5.26 -13.11
CA GLU A 270 -2.91 -4.01 -13.49
C GLU A 270 -1.59 -3.78 -12.74
N LEU A 271 -1.54 -4.08 -11.44
CA LEU A 271 -0.32 -3.94 -10.62
C LEU A 271 0.78 -4.92 -11.05
N LYS A 272 0.43 -6.16 -11.41
CA LYS A 272 1.39 -7.15 -11.95
C LYS A 272 2.02 -6.65 -13.25
N GLU A 273 1.22 -6.08 -14.15
CA GLU A 273 1.75 -5.54 -15.40
C GLU A 273 2.64 -4.30 -15.19
N VAL A 274 2.42 -3.50 -14.13
CA VAL A 274 3.37 -2.44 -13.71
C VAL A 274 4.69 -3.06 -13.29
N SER A 275 4.63 -4.12 -12.46
CA SER A 275 5.81 -4.83 -11.94
C SER A 275 6.64 -5.48 -13.07
N ASP A 276 5.99 -6.20 -13.99
CA ASP A 276 6.66 -6.99 -15.03
C ASP A 276 7.35 -6.09 -16.07
N LYS A 277 6.69 -5.01 -16.51
CA LYS A 277 7.31 -4.05 -17.43
C LYS A 277 8.51 -3.34 -16.82
N ARG A 278 8.47 -3.07 -15.52
CA ARG A 278 9.61 -2.49 -14.83
C ARG A 278 10.80 -3.46 -14.76
N ARG A 279 10.57 -4.74 -14.45
CA ARG A 279 11.62 -5.77 -14.49
C ARG A 279 12.30 -5.84 -15.85
N ALA A 280 11.51 -5.91 -16.91
CA ALA A 280 12.03 -5.92 -18.29
C ALA A 280 12.88 -4.66 -18.59
N THR A 281 12.48 -3.47 -18.12
CA THR A 281 13.24 -2.23 -18.33
C THR A 281 14.57 -2.24 -17.56
N VAL A 282 14.60 -2.77 -16.34
CA VAL A 282 15.81 -2.90 -15.53
C VAL A 282 16.78 -3.91 -16.14
N GLU A 283 16.29 -5.04 -16.63
CA GLU A 283 17.12 -6.06 -17.30
C GLU A 283 17.75 -5.55 -18.60
N ILE A 284 17.03 -4.78 -19.41
CA ILE A 284 17.55 -4.15 -20.63
C ILE A 284 18.60 -3.07 -20.28
N GLY A 285 18.39 -2.31 -19.20
CA GLY A 285 19.34 -1.29 -18.73
C GLY A 285 20.58 -1.86 -18.03
N ALA A 286 20.51 -3.08 -17.55
CA ALA A 286 21.62 -3.78 -16.87
C ALA A 286 22.45 -4.68 -17.82
N ALA A 287 22.14 -4.71 -19.12
CA ALA A 287 22.98 -5.38 -20.10
C ALA A 287 24.37 -4.74 -20.07
N PRO A 288 25.46 -5.48 -19.82
CA PRO A 288 26.79 -4.89 -19.69
C PRO A 288 27.19 -4.28 -21.03
N ILE A 289 27.41 -2.97 -21.02
CA ILE A 289 28.11 -2.28 -22.11
C ILE A 289 29.55 -2.79 -22.03
N GLY A 290 29.90 -3.74 -22.90
CA GLY A 290 31.27 -4.13 -23.09
C GLY A 290 31.63 -5.55 -22.70
N THR A 291 31.31 -6.49 -23.56
CA THR A 291 32.22 -7.57 -23.87
C THR A 291 32.36 -7.59 -25.38
N GLN A 292 33.45 -6.97 -25.85
CA GLN A 292 33.95 -7.26 -27.20
C GLN A 292 34.13 -8.77 -27.24
N ALA A 293 33.28 -9.44 -28.02
CA ALA A 293 33.48 -10.80 -28.39
C ALA A 293 34.78 -10.82 -29.22
N GLN A 294 35.92 -11.12 -28.59
CA GLN A 294 37.10 -11.57 -29.26
C GLN A 294 36.76 -12.89 -29.94
N LEU A 295 36.44 -12.79 -31.22
CA LEU A 295 36.40 -13.93 -32.13
C LEU A 295 37.81 -14.53 -32.17
N VAL A 296 38.08 -15.53 -31.35
CA VAL A 296 39.21 -16.42 -31.48
C VAL A 296 38.95 -17.28 -32.68
N ILE A 297 39.46 -16.87 -33.83
CA ILE A 297 39.52 -17.72 -35.03
C ILE A 297 40.58 -18.78 -34.80
N THR A 298 40.20 -19.91 -34.21
CA THR A 298 41.02 -21.13 -34.30
C THR A 298 40.85 -21.70 -35.71
N GLY A 299 41.91 -21.52 -36.51
CA GLY A 299 41.98 -22.06 -37.86
C GLY A 299 41.95 -23.57 -37.83
N GLN A 300 41.01 -24.14 -38.52
CA GLN A 300 41.14 -25.41 -39.20
C GLN A 300 40.75 -25.24 -40.65
N LEU A 301 41.79 -25.15 -41.50
CA LEU A 301 41.70 -25.25 -42.92
C LEU A 301 41.13 -26.63 -43.33
N ARG A 302 39.87 -26.68 -43.78
CA ARG A 302 39.41 -27.73 -44.68
C ARG A 302 39.20 -27.13 -46.07
N ARG A 303 39.96 -27.63 -47.01
CA ARG A 303 39.91 -27.29 -48.43
C ARG A 303 38.52 -27.68 -49.01
N GLY A 304 37.97 -26.78 -49.85
CA GLY A 304 37.11 -27.10 -50.95
C GLY A 304 35.66 -26.66 -50.88
N ALA A 305 35.37 -25.44 -51.33
CA ALA A 305 34.18 -25.12 -52.14
C ALA A 305 34.35 -23.71 -52.73
N ARG A 306 34.36 -23.64 -54.07
CA ARG A 306 34.44 -22.40 -54.83
C ARG A 306 33.12 -21.63 -54.67
N THR A 307 33.17 -20.42 -54.14
CA THR A 307 32.03 -19.50 -54.10
C THR A 307 32.07 -18.57 -55.30
N PRO A 308 31.00 -18.42 -56.07
CA PRO A 308 30.99 -17.55 -57.24
C PRO A 308 30.90 -16.08 -56.84
N TRP A 309 31.81 -15.28 -57.37
CA TRP A 309 31.99 -13.83 -57.15
C TRP A 309 30.82 -12.95 -57.65
N LEU A 310 29.75 -13.51 -58.17
CA LEU A 310 28.63 -12.80 -58.81
C LEU A 310 27.58 -12.23 -57.86
N LEU A 311 27.60 -12.55 -56.56
CA LEU A 311 26.59 -12.09 -55.60
C LEU A 311 26.97 -10.80 -54.85
N ILE A 312 28.24 -10.38 -54.89
CA ILE A 312 28.68 -9.16 -54.14
C ILE A 312 28.56 -7.90 -55.01
N ALA A 313 28.53 -8.02 -56.35
CA ALA A 313 28.38 -6.89 -57.25
C ALA A 313 26.95 -6.31 -57.32
N GLY A 314 25.91 -7.10 -56.98
CA GLY A 314 24.51 -6.68 -57.09
C GLY A 314 24.04 -5.69 -55.99
N VAL A 315 24.60 -5.78 -54.77
CA VAL A 315 24.16 -4.95 -53.62
C VAL A 315 24.73 -3.53 -53.70
N GLY A 316 25.93 -3.36 -54.23
CA GLY A 316 26.58 -2.06 -54.36
C GLY A 316 25.92 -1.13 -55.38
N VAL A 317 25.44 -1.70 -56.52
CA VAL A 317 24.81 -0.93 -57.59
C VAL A 317 23.39 -0.48 -57.19
N GLY A 318 22.65 -1.30 -56.46
CA GLY A 318 21.31 -0.93 -55.93
C GLY A 318 21.33 0.26 -54.97
N LEU A 319 22.35 0.34 -54.11
CA LEU A 319 22.49 1.42 -53.14
C LEU A 319 22.84 2.77 -53.78
N LEU A 320 23.67 2.75 -54.86
CA LEU A 320 24.03 3.96 -55.59
C LEU A 320 22.87 4.52 -56.40
N ILE A 321 22.01 3.68 -56.97
CA ILE A 321 20.81 4.09 -57.70
C ILE A 321 19.79 4.70 -56.77
N LEU A 322 19.62 4.17 -55.52
CA LEU A 322 18.71 4.71 -54.51
C LEU A 322 19.15 6.11 -54.04
N ILE A 323 20.45 6.31 -53.82
CA ILE A 323 21.00 7.60 -53.42
C ILE A 323 20.84 8.63 -54.54
N ALA A 324 21.06 8.27 -55.81
CA ALA A 324 20.87 9.17 -56.94
C ALA A 324 19.40 9.58 -57.14
N LEU A 325 18.45 8.70 -56.85
CA LEU A 325 17.01 8.99 -56.94
C LEU A 325 16.54 9.96 -55.83
N VAL A 326 17.06 9.78 -54.62
CA VAL A 326 16.73 10.67 -53.48
C VAL A 326 17.28 12.09 -53.68
N VAL A 327 18.51 12.22 -54.24
CA VAL A 327 19.11 13.53 -54.53
C VAL A 327 18.38 14.25 -55.67
N LYS A 328 17.76 13.51 -56.62
CA LYS A 328 16.98 14.09 -57.74
C LYS A 328 15.57 14.53 -57.30
N LEU A 329 15.02 13.99 -56.23
CA LEU A 329 13.72 14.36 -55.62
C LEU A 329 13.80 15.56 -54.65
N MET A 330 15.02 15.94 -54.23
CA MET A 330 15.27 17.07 -53.36
C MET A 330 15.79 18.32 -54.08
N ARG A 331 15.81 18.32 -55.39
CA ARG A 331 16.03 19.49 -56.28
C ARG A 331 14.74 19.75 -57.09
#